data_b35903b57e95220df0ecece078ae87c7
#
_entry.id   b35903b57e95220df0ecece078ae87c7
#
_cell.length_a   1.000
_cell.length_b   1.000
_cell.length_c   1.000
_cell.angle_alpha   90.00
_cell.angle_beta   90.00
_cell.angle_gamma   90.00
#
_symmetry.space_group_name_H-M   'P 1'
#
loop_
_entity.id
_entity.type
_entity.pdbx_description
1 polymer ?
#
loop_
_entity_poly.entity_id
_entity_poly.type
_entity_poly.pdbx_seq_one_letter_code
_entity_poly.pdbx_strand_id
1 'polypeptide(L)'
;MALYEGRLFHPVLWLALLTIAMFSSGCRTTTGTSLFTTSGPGWHVQEGQALWRPGRGLPELGGDLVMVSHEDGRCAIEFAKTPLSLVSAQTTRTNWLIQFPAGRMGFTGRRQPPARFAWLYLHAALSGESLPPPLRFERKPDGGWRLENTRTGETLEGFLGP
;
A
#
# COMPACT_ATOMS: atom_id res chain seq x y z
N MET A 1 -52.61 51.98 -8.45
CA MET A 1 -51.99 51.03 -9.36
C MET A 1 -50.53 50.83 -8.88
N ALA A 2 -50.31 49.85 -8.01
CA ALA A 2 -48.99 49.64 -7.36
C ALA A 2 -48.41 48.30 -7.80
N LEU A 3 -47.25 48.37 -8.39
CA LEU A 3 -46.48 47.25 -8.95
C LEU A 3 -45.95 46.37 -7.81
N TYR A 4 -46.32 45.10 -7.84
CA TYR A 4 -45.86 44.07 -6.94
C TYR A 4 -44.87 43.18 -7.71
N GLU A 5 -43.61 43.63 -7.88
CA GLU A 5 -42.53 42.82 -8.46
C GLU A 5 -41.33 42.87 -7.53
N GLY A 6 -40.99 41.78 -6.87
CA GLY A 6 -39.73 41.74 -6.11
C GLY A 6 -39.54 40.64 -5.07
N ARG A 7 -40.23 39.49 -5.12
CA ARG A 7 -40.05 38.47 -4.06
C ARG A 7 -39.78 37.04 -4.53
N LEU A 8 -39.53 36.78 -5.80
CA LEU A 8 -39.31 35.40 -6.30
C LEU A 8 -37.84 35.02 -6.52
N PHE A 9 -36.91 35.97 -6.42
CA PHE A 9 -35.50 35.69 -6.69
C PHE A 9 -34.71 35.08 -5.51
N HIS A 10 -35.21 35.20 -4.29
CA HIS A 10 -34.45 34.74 -3.10
C HIS A 10 -34.44 33.22 -2.90
N PRO A 11 -35.51 32.44 -3.13
CA PRO A 11 -35.46 31.00 -2.88
C PRO A 11 -34.58 30.23 -3.89
N VAL A 12 -34.56 30.70 -5.14
CA VAL A 12 -33.74 30.05 -6.19
C VAL A 12 -32.23 30.23 -5.91
N LEU A 13 -31.85 31.42 -5.42
CA LEU A 13 -30.46 31.72 -5.06
C LEU A 13 -30.00 30.86 -3.88
N TRP A 14 -30.83 30.61 -2.89
CA TRP A 14 -30.54 29.75 -1.75
C TRP A 14 -30.43 28.27 -2.15
N LEU A 15 -31.28 27.81 -3.08
CA LEU A 15 -31.19 26.44 -3.61
C LEU A 15 -29.91 26.20 -4.40
N ALA A 16 -29.48 27.19 -5.21
CA ALA A 16 -28.25 27.11 -5.97
C ALA A 16 -27.00 27.11 -5.06
N LEU A 17 -27.02 27.86 -3.96
CA LEU A 17 -25.93 27.85 -2.97
C LEU A 17 -25.86 26.54 -2.21
N LEU A 18 -26.98 25.90 -1.90
CA LEU A 18 -27.03 24.61 -1.20
C LEU A 18 -26.50 23.46 -2.08
N THR A 19 -26.80 23.50 -3.39
CA THR A 19 -26.28 22.48 -4.32
C THR A 19 -24.77 22.58 -4.51
N ILE A 20 -24.19 23.77 -4.53
CA ILE A 20 -22.73 23.96 -4.64
C ILE A 20 -22.02 23.47 -3.38
N ALA A 21 -22.62 23.62 -2.19
CA ALA A 21 -22.05 23.12 -0.93
C ALA A 21 -22.02 21.58 -0.84
N MET A 22 -22.88 20.86 -1.53
CA MET A 22 -22.89 19.39 -1.54
C MET A 22 -21.82 18.78 -2.47
N PHE A 23 -21.34 19.51 -3.48
CA PHE A 23 -20.29 19.03 -4.37
C PHE A 23 -18.85 19.25 -3.84
N SER A 24 -18.70 19.99 -2.75
CA SER A 24 -17.39 20.18 -2.09
C SER A 24 -17.05 19.10 -1.06
N SER A 25 -17.77 17.95 -1.07
CA SER A 25 -17.33 16.74 -0.35
C SER A 25 -16.10 16.18 -1.05
N GLY A 26 -14.99 16.94 -0.98
CA GLY A 26 -13.72 16.53 -1.50
C GLY A 26 -13.38 15.14 -0.98
N CYS A 27 -12.89 14.27 -1.85
CA CYS A 27 -12.28 13.00 -1.51
C CYS A 27 -11.40 13.20 -0.27
N ARG A 28 -11.87 12.77 0.88
CA ARG A 28 -11.00 12.55 2.03
C ARG A 28 -10.11 11.38 1.65
N THR A 29 -8.99 11.70 1.05
CA THR A 29 -7.85 10.79 1.02
C THR A 29 -7.60 10.44 2.48
N THR A 30 -7.88 9.21 2.86
CA THR A 30 -7.51 8.68 4.16
C THR A 30 -5.98 8.82 4.18
N THR A 31 -5.47 9.83 4.86
CA THR A 31 -4.04 10.04 5.04
C THR A 31 -3.58 8.87 5.90
N GLY A 32 -3.24 7.76 5.23
CA GLY A 32 -2.61 6.63 5.89
C GLY A 32 -1.35 7.17 6.57
N THR A 33 -1.16 6.86 7.83
CA THR A 33 0.06 7.19 8.55
C THR A 33 1.22 6.60 7.75
N SER A 34 2.07 7.45 7.17
CA SER A 34 3.29 7.03 6.48
C SER A 34 4.48 7.23 7.40
N LEU A 35 5.46 6.33 7.38
CA LEU A 35 6.70 6.49 8.14
C LEU A 35 7.62 7.54 7.50
N PHE A 36 7.56 7.68 6.17
CA PHE A 36 8.39 8.60 5.38
C PHE A 36 7.75 8.82 4.01
N THR A 37 8.26 9.81 3.29
CA THR A 37 7.94 10.06 1.87
C THR A 37 9.05 9.52 0.99
N THR A 38 8.71 9.02 -0.20
CA THR A 38 9.64 8.46 -1.19
C THR A 38 10.10 9.50 -2.21
N SER A 39 10.21 10.75 -1.81
CA SER A 39 10.62 11.86 -2.68
C SER A 39 12.08 12.25 -2.45
N GLY A 40 12.77 12.66 -3.53
CA GLY A 40 14.15 13.13 -3.48
C GLY A 40 15.16 12.14 -4.10
N PRO A 41 16.46 12.48 -4.11
CA PRO A 41 17.50 11.62 -4.65
C PRO A 41 17.78 10.40 -3.76
N GLY A 42 18.44 9.38 -4.33
CA GLY A 42 18.88 8.18 -3.61
C GLY A 42 17.83 7.07 -3.50
N TRP A 43 16.67 7.22 -4.13
CA TRP A 43 15.67 6.17 -4.23
C TRP A 43 15.86 5.33 -5.48
N HIS A 44 15.81 4.01 -5.30
CA HIS A 44 15.79 3.02 -6.36
C HIS A 44 14.39 2.42 -6.45
N VAL A 45 13.80 2.49 -7.64
CA VAL A 45 12.46 1.96 -7.91
C VAL A 45 12.59 0.68 -8.72
N GLN A 46 11.90 -0.36 -8.28
CA GLN A 46 11.76 -1.61 -9.01
C GLN A 46 10.27 -1.91 -9.16
N GLU A 47 9.88 -2.28 -10.36
CA GLU A 47 8.50 -2.59 -10.69
C GLU A 47 8.38 -4.02 -11.21
N GLY A 48 7.25 -4.65 -11.00
CA GLY A 48 7.00 -5.99 -11.46
C GLY A 48 5.62 -6.48 -11.11
N GLN A 49 5.48 -7.79 -11.05
CA GLN A 49 4.22 -8.43 -10.70
C GLN A 49 4.45 -9.50 -9.63
N ALA A 50 3.44 -9.70 -8.82
CA ALA A 50 3.46 -10.73 -7.80
C ALA A 50 2.14 -11.48 -7.70
N LEU A 51 2.23 -12.71 -7.21
CA LEU A 51 1.13 -13.51 -6.71
C LEU A 51 1.24 -13.57 -5.19
N TRP A 52 0.20 -13.19 -4.50
CA TRP A 52 0.10 -13.26 -3.05
C TRP A 52 -0.98 -14.24 -2.62
N ARG A 53 -0.60 -15.23 -1.83
CA ARG A 53 -1.52 -16.09 -1.08
C ARG A 53 -1.40 -15.74 0.39
N PRO A 54 -2.43 -15.12 1.01
CA PRO A 54 -2.36 -14.66 2.40
C PRO A 54 -2.22 -15.76 3.45
N GLY A 55 -2.52 -17.00 3.09
CA GLY A 55 -2.44 -18.13 3.98
C GLY A 55 -2.93 -19.42 3.34
N ARG A 56 -2.82 -20.54 4.08
CA ARG A 56 -3.26 -21.85 3.60
C ARG A 56 -4.76 -21.84 3.26
N GLY A 57 -5.10 -22.38 2.09
CA GLY A 57 -6.51 -22.49 1.66
C GLY A 57 -7.15 -21.18 1.22
N LEU A 58 -6.43 -20.06 1.27
CA LEU A 58 -6.93 -18.79 0.76
C LEU A 58 -6.57 -18.63 -0.74
N PRO A 59 -7.40 -17.91 -1.52
CA PRO A 59 -7.13 -17.68 -2.93
C PRO A 59 -5.86 -16.86 -3.14
N GLU A 60 -5.23 -17.10 -4.28
CA GLU A 60 -4.12 -16.26 -4.75
C GLU A 60 -4.64 -14.99 -5.39
N LEU A 61 -3.95 -13.90 -5.11
CA LEU A 61 -4.22 -12.58 -5.66
C LEU A 61 -3.02 -12.18 -6.52
N GLY A 62 -3.25 -11.99 -7.82
CA GLY A 62 -2.25 -11.42 -8.73
C GLY A 62 -2.37 -9.92 -8.78
N GLY A 63 -1.24 -9.22 -8.85
CA GLY A 63 -1.22 -7.77 -8.92
C GLY A 63 0.15 -7.20 -9.29
N ASP A 64 0.17 -5.89 -9.44
CA ASP A 64 1.36 -5.12 -9.70
C ASP A 64 2.11 -4.87 -8.40
N LEU A 65 3.43 -4.97 -8.46
CA LEU A 65 4.33 -4.79 -7.33
C LEU A 65 5.29 -3.64 -7.62
N VAL A 66 5.31 -2.68 -6.74
CA VAL A 66 6.30 -1.60 -6.74
C VAL A 66 7.10 -1.66 -5.45
N MET A 67 8.40 -1.69 -5.57
CA MET A 67 9.33 -1.61 -4.45
C MET A 67 10.25 -0.41 -4.62
N VAL A 68 10.33 0.41 -3.60
CA VAL A 68 11.17 1.61 -3.59
C VAL A 68 12.10 1.51 -2.40
N SER A 69 13.41 1.49 -2.65
CA SER A 69 14.43 1.38 -1.61
C SER A 69 15.41 2.56 -1.64
N HIS A 70 15.97 2.88 -0.50
CA HIS A 70 16.94 3.96 -0.32
C HIS A 70 18.20 3.42 0.37
N GLU A 71 19.37 4.00 0.06
CA GLU A 71 20.67 3.57 0.59
C GLU A 71 20.76 3.59 2.13
N ASP A 72 19.96 4.41 2.79
CA ASP A 72 19.90 4.47 4.25
C ASP A 72 19.08 3.33 4.90
N GLY A 73 18.57 2.39 4.10
CA GLY A 73 17.81 1.22 4.56
C GLY A 73 16.32 1.45 4.72
N ARG A 74 15.77 2.57 4.21
CA ARG A 74 14.32 2.73 4.06
C ARG A 74 13.83 1.96 2.85
N CYS A 75 12.69 1.30 3.00
CA CYS A 75 12.03 0.61 1.90
C CYS A 75 10.52 0.78 1.99
N ALA A 76 9.88 1.04 0.86
CA ALA A 76 8.45 1.03 0.70
C ALA A 76 8.04 0.02 -0.37
N ILE A 77 6.97 -0.72 -0.11
CA ILE A 77 6.41 -1.73 -1.00
C ILE A 77 4.93 -1.43 -1.16
N GLU A 78 4.48 -1.40 -2.41
CA GLU A 78 3.07 -1.32 -2.77
C GLU A 78 2.70 -2.53 -3.63
N PHE A 79 1.67 -3.25 -3.22
CA PHE A 79 1.07 -4.32 -4.00
C PHE A 79 -0.37 -3.96 -4.29
N ALA A 80 -0.71 -3.88 -5.57
CA ALA A 80 -2.00 -3.38 -6.02
C ALA A 80 -2.59 -4.25 -7.13
N LYS A 81 -3.90 -4.31 -7.17
CA LYS A 81 -4.66 -4.77 -8.33
C LYS A 81 -5.56 -3.62 -8.77
N THR A 82 -5.13 -2.92 -9.80
CA THR A 82 -5.76 -1.67 -10.26
C THR A 82 -7.29 -1.78 -10.32
N PRO A 83 -8.05 -0.85 -9.68
CA PRO A 83 -7.57 0.38 -9.00
C PRO A 83 -7.32 0.21 -7.47
N LEU A 84 -7.24 -1.00 -6.95
CA LEU A 84 -7.22 -1.28 -5.52
C LEU A 84 -5.79 -1.49 -5.01
N SER A 85 -5.36 -0.71 -4.02
CA SER A 85 -4.20 -1.03 -3.20
C SER A 85 -4.58 -2.15 -2.23
N LEU A 86 -3.81 -3.24 -2.26
CA LEU A 86 -4.04 -4.43 -1.43
C LEU A 86 -3.12 -4.43 -0.21
N VAL A 87 -1.85 -4.09 -0.40
CA VAL A 87 -0.85 -4.02 0.66
C VAL A 87 0.05 -2.81 0.44
N SER A 88 0.27 -2.04 1.49
CA SER A 88 1.31 -1.01 1.56
C SER A 88 2.18 -1.29 2.77
N ALA A 89 3.48 -1.47 2.56
CA ALA A 89 4.44 -1.80 3.60
C ALA A 89 5.62 -0.84 3.56
N GLN A 90 6.04 -0.36 4.73
CA GLN A 90 7.19 0.52 4.88
C GLN A 90 8.09 0.03 6.00
N THR A 91 9.39 0.04 5.75
CA THR A 91 10.40 -0.30 6.75
C THR A 91 11.49 0.77 6.80
N THR A 92 11.99 0.98 8.00
CA THR A 92 13.21 1.74 8.30
C THR A 92 14.10 0.83 9.16
N ARG A 93 15.27 1.30 9.52
CA ARG A 93 16.15 0.56 10.46
C ARG A 93 15.51 0.30 11.83
N THR A 94 14.55 1.13 12.25
CA THR A 94 14.00 1.10 13.60
C THR A 94 12.50 0.91 13.68
N ASN A 95 11.77 1.20 12.61
CA ASN A 95 10.31 1.17 12.59
C ASN A 95 9.79 0.45 11.35
N TRP A 96 8.58 -0.06 11.45
CA TRP A 96 7.87 -0.66 10.34
C TRP A 96 6.38 -0.30 10.40
N LEU A 97 5.76 -0.29 9.23
CA LEU A 97 4.33 -0.07 9.02
C LEU A 97 3.87 -1.02 7.92
N ILE A 98 2.73 -1.67 8.12
CA ILE A 98 2.04 -2.40 7.07
C ILE A 98 0.57 -2.06 7.12
N GLN A 99 -0.02 -1.84 5.97
CA GLN A 99 -1.42 -1.50 5.80
C GLN A 99 -2.06 -2.42 4.75
N PHE A 100 -3.29 -2.79 5.00
CA PHE A 100 -4.16 -3.53 4.10
C PHE A 100 -5.36 -2.63 3.78
N PRO A 101 -5.24 -1.70 2.81
CA PRO A 101 -6.24 -0.65 2.58
C PRO A 101 -7.62 -1.20 2.29
N ALA A 102 -7.72 -2.30 1.52
CA ALA A 102 -9.01 -2.96 1.23
C ALA A 102 -9.73 -3.45 2.50
N GLY A 103 -8.98 -3.92 3.50
CA GLY A 103 -9.51 -4.35 4.80
C GLY A 103 -9.55 -3.24 5.87
N ARG A 104 -9.10 -2.03 5.54
CA ARG A 104 -8.96 -0.90 6.49
C ARG A 104 -8.15 -1.26 7.74
N MET A 105 -7.19 -2.15 7.59
CA MET A 105 -6.34 -2.62 8.67
C MET A 105 -4.92 -2.09 8.50
N GLY A 106 -4.27 -1.76 9.62
CA GLY A 106 -2.88 -1.34 9.64
C GLY A 106 -2.20 -1.72 10.94
N PHE A 107 -0.91 -2.01 10.84
CA PHE A 107 -0.07 -2.35 11.98
C PHE A 107 1.24 -1.58 11.88
N THR A 108 1.74 -1.14 13.01
CA THR A 108 3.02 -0.44 13.11
C THR A 108 3.80 -0.94 14.32
N GLY A 109 5.09 -0.79 14.29
CA GLY A 109 5.93 -1.18 15.40
C GLY A 109 7.36 -0.70 15.29
N ARG A 110 8.15 -1.02 16.31
CA ARG A 110 9.57 -0.69 16.39
C ARG A 110 10.40 -1.97 16.34
N ARG A 111 11.67 -1.83 15.93
CA ARG A 111 12.63 -2.92 15.78
C ARG A 111 12.19 -3.91 14.68
N GLN A 112 12.49 -5.19 14.87
CA GLN A 112 12.20 -6.23 13.91
C GLN A 112 10.70 -6.46 13.73
N PRO A 113 10.18 -6.47 12.48
CA PRO A 113 8.80 -6.79 12.21
C PRO A 113 8.44 -8.23 12.66
N PRO A 114 7.19 -8.50 13.02
CA PRO A 114 6.74 -9.88 13.20
C PRO A 114 6.80 -10.67 11.88
N ALA A 115 7.34 -11.90 11.93
CA ALA A 115 7.51 -12.76 10.75
C ALA A 115 6.17 -13.14 10.06
N ARG A 116 5.02 -12.89 10.70
CA ARG A 116 3.69 -13.06 10.10
C ARG A 116 3.39 -12.07 8.98
N PHE A 117 4.18 -11.03 8.82
CA PHE A 117 4.05 -10.04 7.75
C PHE A 117 5.21 -10.22 6.76
N ALA A 118 5.10 -11.18 5.87
CA ALA A 118 6.15 -11.51 4.91
C ALA A 118 6.54 -10.31 4.02
N TRP A 119 5.59 -9.44 3.71
CA TRP A 119 5.83 -8.22 2.92
C TRP A 119 6.91 -7.30 3.49
N LEU A 120 7.04 -7.20 4.82
CA LEU A 120 8.05 -6.38 5.49
C LEU A 120 9.47 -6.95 5.37
N TYR A 121 9.59 -8.18 4.89
CA TYR A 121 10.85 -8.88 4.71
C TYR A 121 11.25 -9.06 3.23
N LEU A 122 10.39 -8.65 2.30
CA LEU A 122 10.64 -8.88 0.88
C LEU A 122 11.93 -8.20 0.40
N HIS A 123 12.17 -6.94 0.80
CA HIS A 123 13.41 -6.23 0.46
C HIS A 123 14.67 -6.95 1.02
N ALA A 124 14.65 -7.31 2.29
CA ALA A 124 15.75 -8.05 2.94
C ALA A 124 16.01 -9.39 2.23
N ALA A 125 14.95 -10.12 1.87
CA ALA A 125 15.03 -11.37 1.13
C ALA A 125 15.69 -11.19 -0.25
N LEU A 126 15.27 -10.20 -1.00
CA LEU A 126 15.81 -9.87 -2.32
C LEU A 126 17.26 -9.40 -2.26
N SER A 127 17.64 -8.70 -1.19
CA SER A 127 19.01 -8.26 -0.92
C SER A 127 19.92 -9.39 -0.40
N GLY A 128 19.38 -10.60 -0.17
CA GLY A 128 20.17 -11.74 0.33
C GLY A 128 20.44 -11.68 1.83
N GLU A 129 19.72 -10.88 2.58
CA GLU A 129 19.84 -10.82 4.03
C GLU A 129 19.22 -12.07 4.70
N SER A 130 19.73 -12.39 5.90
CA SER A 130 19.20 -13.49 6.69
C SER A 130 17.78 -13.20 7.18
N LEU A 131 16.87 -14.14 6.94
CA LEU A 131 15.47 -14.02 7.33
C LEU A 131 15.22 -14.76 8.66
N PRO A 132 14.35 -14.22 9.53
CA PRO A 132 13.95 -14.92 10.73
C PRO A 132 13.04 -16.12 10.41
N PRO A 133 13.17 -17.26 11.14
CA PRO A 133 12.17 -18.31 11.06
C PRO A 133 10.76 -17.77 11.40
N PRO A 134 9.71 -18.21 10.74
CA PRO A 134 9.58 -19.30 9.76
C PRO A 134 9.64 -18.86 8.29
N LEU A 135 10.28 -17.72 7.97
CA LEU A 135 10.38 -17.24 6.60
C LEU A 135 11.45 -18.02 5.83
N ARG A 136 11.14 -18.36 4.58
CA ARG A 136 12.06 -18.98 3.60
C ARG A 136 12.00 -18.23 2.29
N PHE A 137 13.15 -17.99 1.69
CA PHE A 137 13.26 -17.30 0.41
C PHE A 137 14.00 -18.20 -0.59
N GLU A 138 13.53 -18.18 -1.82
CA GLU A 138 14.10 -18.91 -2.94
C GLU A 138 14.14 -18.00 -4.18
N ARG A 139 15.29 -17.95 -4.84
CA ARG A 139 15.39 -17.40 -6.20
C ARG A 139 15.13 -18.49 -7.21
N LYS A 140 14.26 -18.22 -8.17
CA LYS A 140 13.96 -19.14 -9.26
C LYS A 140 14.97 -18.98 -10.40
N PRO A 141 15.22 -20.04 -11.21
CA PRO A 141 16.14 -19.98 -12.34
C PRO A 141 15.70 -18.99 -13.44
N ASP A 142 14.41 -18.69 -13.53
CA ASP A 142 13.82 -17.77 -14.48
C ASP A 142 13.92 -16.28 -14.07
N GLY A 143 14.64 -15.99 -12.98
CA GLY A 143 14.75 -14.65 -12.41
C GLY A 143 13.64 -14.28 -11.44
N GLY A 144 12.63 -15.14 -11.32
CA GLY A 144 11.59 -14.99 -10.32
C GLY A 144 12.08 -15.26 -8.90
N TRP A 145 11.21 -15.01 -7.94
CA TRP A 145 11.46 -15.26 -6.53
C TRP A 145 10.21 -15.77 -5.81
N ARG A 146 10.45 -16.47 -4.68
CA ARG A 146 9.41 -16.93 -3.78
C ARG A 146 9.83 -16.66 -2.34
N LEU A 147 8.94 -16.01 -1.58
CA LEU A 147 9.04 -15.83 -0.13
C LEU A 147 7.86 -16.53 0.53
N GLU A 148 8.13 -17.43 1.46
CA GLU A 148 7.13 -18.22 2.12
C GLU A 148 7.25 -18.13 3.64
N ASN A 149 6.11 -17.97 4.31
CA ASN A 149 5.99 -18.20 5.73
C ASN A 149 5.47 -19.62 5.97
N THR A 150 6.35 -20.53 6.35
CA THR A 150 6.02 -21.95 6.51
C THR A 150 5.02 -22.25 7.64
N ARG A 151 4.83 -21.30 8.56
CA ARG A 151 3.87 -21.42 9.67
C ARG A 151 2.46 -21.10 9.24
N THR A 152 2.27 -19.96 8.56
CA THR A 152 0.95 -19.47 8.12
C THR A 152 0.55 -20.03 6.76
N GLY A 153 1.52 -20.43 5.94
CA GLY A 153 1.34 -20.76 4.53
C GLY A 153 1.14 -19.55 3.64
N GLU A 154 1.46 -18.33 4.15
CA GLU A 154 1.54 -17.15 3.31
C GLU A 154 2.66 -17.30 2.30
N THR A 155 2.37 -17.02 1.03
CA THR A 155 3.37 -17.03 -0.04
C THR A 155 3.28 -15.77 -0.88
N LEU A 156 4.45 -15.25 -1.22
CA LEU A 156 4.66 -14.18 -2.18
C LEU A 156 5.55 -14.74 -3.27
N GLU A 157 5.13 -14.65 -4.52
CA GLU A 157 5.92 -15.06 -5.67
C GLU A 157 5.87 -13.96 -6.72
N GLY A 158 6.97 -13.74 -7.43
CA GLY A 158 6.94 -12.71 -8.46
C GLY A 158 8.27 -12.49 -9.15
N PHE A 159 8.32 -11.40 -9.85
CA PHE A 159 9.54 -10.84 -10.43
C PHE A 159 9.53 -9.33 -10.27
N LEU A 160 10.72 -8.74 -10.21
CA LEU A 160 10.95 -7.30 -10.21
C LEU A 160 11.96 -7.01 -11.30
N GLY A 161 11.62 -6.05 -12.15
CA GLY A 161 12.53 -5.45 -13.12
C GLY A 161 13.27 -4.25 -12.52
N PRO A 162 14.31 -3.78 -13.20
CA PRO A 162 15.02 -2.56 -12.85
C PRO A 162 14.16 -1.32 -13.03
#